data_daf05088aecc896ea07cad1b2f113f34
#
_entry.id   daf05088aecc896ea07cad1b2f113f34
#
_cell.length_a   1.000
_cell.length_b   1.000
_cell.length_c   1.000
_cell.angle_alpha   90.00
_cell.angle_beta   90.00
_cell.angle_gamma   90.00
#
_symmetry.space_group_name_H-M   'P 1'
#
loop_
_entity.id
_entity.type
_entity.pdbx_description
1 polymer ?
#
loop_
_entity_poly.entity_id
_entity_poly.type
_entity_poly.pdbx_seq_one_letter_code
_entity_poly.pdbx_strand_id
1 'polypeptide(L)'
;PSSTSRVGEEVVRLREWADRTETGDRDELKPGVSDRAWAQVSVSAAECLGRRCPLVEECFSEMARSRAAEADIVITNHALLAINAFEGMKVLPEHETVIIDEAHELVDRVTGAVSGSLTVAMVRRAARSVKKHSKADSGALEMAAGTLETAFEGLAEGLLKGLDGRLLTAISAVNDAARTALSDTKPDGQDVDAGLQMARSRVSEVHDMSSRILEASGEQDVLWISRQ
;
A
#
# COMPACT_ATOMS: atom_id res chain seq x y z
N PRO A 1 -17.95 1.55 14.60
CA PRO A 1 -17.59 2.43 15.69
C PRO A 1 -18.85 3.11 16.19
N SER A 2 -19.05 3.13 17.52
CA SER A 2 -20.18 3.86 18.09
C SER A 2 -20.04 5.35 17.74
N SER A 3 -21.13 6.00 17.38
CA SER A 3 -21.19 7.44 17.08
C SER A 3 -20.71 8.35 18.23
N THR A 4 -20.36 7.80 19.37
CA THR A 4 -19.87 8.48 20.56
C THR A 4 -18.35 8.71 20.60
N SER A 5 -17.59 8.20 19.63
CA SER A 5 -16.16 8.49 19.53
C SER A 5 -15.91 9.57 18.46
N ARG A 6 -14.92 10.45 18.70
CA ARG A 6 -14.52 11.47 17.72
C ARG A 6 -14.28 10.91 16.31
N VAL A 7 -13.66 9.74 16.22
CA VAL A 7 -13.46 9.03 14.95
C VAL A 7 -14.78 8.57 14.34
N GLY A 8 -15.73 8.13 15.18
CA GLY A 8 -17.07 7.74 14.73
C GLY A 8 -17.86 8.92 14.12
N GLU A 9 -17.80 10.09 14.75
CA GLU A 9 -18.41 11.32 14.24
C GLU A 9 -17.77 11.75 12.90
N GLU A 10 -16.44 11.67 12.81
CA GLU A 10 -15.71 11.95 11.56
C GLU A 10 -16.11 10.98 10.44
N VAL A 11 -16.30 9.69 10.73
CA VAL A 11 -16.75 8.68 9.74
C VAL A 11 -18.18 8.92 9.27
N VAL A 12 -19.10 9.33 10.17
CA VAL A 12 -20.46 9.72 9.78
C VAL A 12 -20.43 10.90 8.83
N ARG A 13 -19.66 11.93 9.16
CA ARG A 13 -19.50 13.11 8.31
C ARG A 13 -18.89 12.79 6.94
N LEU A 14 -17.93 11.84 6.90
CA LEU A 14 -17.34 11.36 5.65
C LEU A 14 -18.39 10.69 4.76
N ARG A 15 -19.30 9.90 5.31
CA ARG A 15 -20.39 9.28 4.56
C ARG A 15 -21.32 10.32 3.95
N GLU A 16 -21.75 11.29 4.76
CA GLU A 16 -22.60 12.37 4.29
C GLU A 16 -21.93 13.26 3.21
N TRP A 17 -20.61 13.39 3.29
CA TRP A 17 -19.83 14.09 2.28
C TRP A 17 -19.71 13.26 1.00
N ALA A 18 -19.46 11.94 1.12
CA ALA A 18 -19.34 11.04 -0.03
C ALA A 18 -20.60 11.01 -0.90
N ASP A 19 -21.78 11.17 -0.29
CA ASP A 19 -23.07 11.27 -1.01
C ASP A 19 -23.24 12.58 -1.79
N ARG A 20 -22.38 13.57 -1.58
CA ARG A 20 -22.52 14.93 -2.15
C ARG A 20 -21.33 15.37 -3.00
N THR A 21 -20.15 14.76 -2.81
CA THR A 21 -18.98 15.13 -3.57
C THR A 21 -19.05 14.59 -5.00
N GLU A 22 -18.55 15.37 -5.96
CA GLU A 22 -18.42 14.96 -7.36
C GLU A 22 -17.03 14.45 -7.68
N THR A 23 -16.05 14.74 -6.84
CA THR A 23 -14.64 14.45 -7.08
C THR A 23 -14.09 13.35 -6.19
N GLY A 24 -14.62 13.20 -4.97
CA GLY A 24 -14.07 12.36 -3.92
C GLY A 24 -12.73 12.88 -3.37
N ASP A 25 -12.35 14.12 -3.69
CA ASP A 25 -11.10 14.72 -3.24
C ASP A 25 -11.18 15.12 -1.77
N ARG A 26 -10.31 14.52 -0.96
CA ARG A 26 -10.23 14.76 0.48
C ARG A 26 -10.00 16.24 0.84
N ASP A 27 -9.29 16.98 0.00
CA ASP A 27 -8.96 18.39 0.26
C ASP A 27 -10.16 19.32 0.17
N GLU A 28 -11.24 18.87 -0.48
CA GLU A 28 -12.52 19.58 -0.50
C GLU A 28 -13.29 19.49 0.82
N LEU A 29 -12.96 18.51 1.67
CA LEU A 29 -13.65 18.28 2.93
C LEU A 29 -13.28 19.33 3.98
N LYS A 30 -14.20 20.23 4.28
CA LYS A 30 -14.03 21.31 5.29
C LYS A 30 -15.11 21.23 6.37
N PRO A 31 -14.71 21.19 7.66
CA PRO A 31 -13.36 20.97 8.17
C PRO A 31 -12.84 19.56 7.82
N GLY A 32 -11.52 19.39 7.69
CA GLY A 32 -10.90 18.11 7.39
C GLY A 32 -11.18 17.03 8.43
N VAL A 33 -10.74 15.81 8.18
CA VAL A 33 -10.85 14.66 9.09
C VAL A 33 -9.48 14.10 9.41
N SER A 34 -9.39 13.37 10.52
CA SER A 34 -8.15 12.66 10.88
C SER A 34 -7.81 11.56 9.87
N ASP A 35 -6.52 11.26 9.70
CA ASP A 35 -6.07 10.14 8.86
C ASP A 35 -6.65 8.81 9.32
N ARG A 36 -6.89 8.66 10.62
CA ARG A 36 -7.50 7.47 11.19
C ARG A 36 -8.96 7.28 10.77
N ALA A 37 -9.72 8.36 10.63
CA ALA A 37 -11.09 8.31 10.12
C ALA A 37 -11.10 8.06 8.62
N TRP A 38 -10.23 8.76 7.87
CA TRP A 38 -10.07 8.58 6.43
C TRP A 38 -9.72 7.13 6.06
N ALA A 39 -8.76 6.53 6.74
CA ALA A 39 -8.35 5.14 6.54
C ALA A 39 -9.45 4.08 6.78
N GLN A 40 -10.59 4.46 7.36
CA GLN A 40 -11.73 3.56 7.55
C GLN A 40 -12.71 3.57 6.37
N VAL A 41 -12.65 4.56 5.50
CA VAL A 41 -13.55 4.74 4.36
C VAL A 41 -12.83 4.76 3.02
N SER A 42 -11.51 4.81 3.03
CA SER A 42 -10.65 4.75 1.84
C SER A 42 -10.00 3.38 1.68
N VAL A 43 -9.66 3.04 0.45
CA VAL A 43 -8.87 1.85 0.11
C VAL A 43 -7.55 2.27 -0.52
N SER A 44 -6.48 1.56 -0.20
CA SER A 44 -5.19 1.74 -0.87
C SER A 44 -5.20 1.08 -2.25
N ALA A 45 -4.21 1.42 -3.09
CA ALA A 45 -4.05 0.79 -4.39
C ALA A 45 -3.96 -0.75 -4.29
N ALA A 46 -3.28 -1.26 -3.26
CA ALA A 46 -3.14 -2.68 -2.98
C ALA A 46 -4.47 -3.37 -2.58
N GLU A 47 -5.39 -2.63 -1.98
CA GLU A 47 -6.71 -3.12 -1.55
C GLU A 47 -7.78 -2.96 -2.63
N CYS A 48 -7.47 -2.24 -3.72
CA CYS A 48 -8.41 -1.95 -4.80
C CYS A 48 -8.72 -3.18 -5.63
N LEU A 49 -10.00 -3.44 -5.88
CA LEU A 49 -10.47 -4.56 -6.71
C LEU A 49 -10.32 -4.31 -8.22
N GLY A 50 -9.94 -3.10 -8.61
CA GLY A 50 -9.85 -2.68 -10.00
C GLY A 50 -11.17 -2.90 -10.75
N ARG A 51 -11.11 -3.38 -11.98
CA ARG A 51 -12.28 -3.63 -12.84
C ARG A 51 -13.28 -4.66 -12.28
N ARG A 52 -12.91 -5.42 -11.25
CA ARG A 52 -13.81 -6.37 -10.58
C ARG A 52 -14.59 -5.76 -9.42
N CYS A 53 -14.36 -4.47 -9.14
CA CYS A 53 -15.10 -3.76 -8.11
C CYS A 53 -16.57 -3.58 -8.53
N PRO A 54 -17.55 -3.97 -7.70
CA PRO A 54 -18.95 -3.77 -8.01
C PRO A 54 -19.35 -2.29 -8.11
N LEU A 55 -18.53 -1.39 -7.54
CA LEU A 55 -18.73 0.06 -7.55
C LEU A 55 -17.80 0.77 -8.55
N VAL A 56 -17.29 0.08 -9.56
CA VAL A 56 -16.31 0.63 -10.49
C VAL A 56 -16.86 1.85 -11.26
N GLU A 57 -18.13 1.83 -11.61
CA GLU A 57 -18.78 2.93 -12.33
C GLU A 57 -19.03 4.17 -11.47
N GLU A 58 -19.12 3.99 -10.16
CA GLU A 58 -19.29 5.07 -9.17
C GLU A 58 -17.95 5.46 -8.51
N CYS A 59 -16.85 4.85 -8.95
CA CYS A 59 -15.54 5.05 -8.33
C CYS A 59 -14.95 6.40 -8.73
N PHE A 60 -14.73 7.29 -7.76
CA PHE A 60 -14.12 8.61 -7.98
C PHE A 60 -12.75 8.52 -8.68
N SER A 61 -11.94 7.53 -8.33
CA SER A 61 -10.64 7.33 -8.99
C SER A 61 -10.77 6.95 -10.46
N GLU A 62 -11.73 6.09 -10.82
CA GLU A 62 -11.97 5.72 -12.22
C GLU A 62 -12.60 6.86 -13.01
N MET A 63 -13.52 7.61 -12.41
CA MET A 63 -14.07 8.82 -13.01
C MET A 63 -12.99 9.89 -13.25
N ALA A 64 -12.05 10.07 -12.32
CA ALA A 64 -10.93 10.98 -12.49
C ALA A 64 -9.99 10.54 -13.63
N ARG A 65 -9.71 9.23 -13.76
CA ARG A 65 -8.93 8.68 -14.88
C ARG A 65 -9.62 8.87 -16.22
N SER A 66 -10.93 8.64 -16.28
CA SER A 66 -11.70 8.85 -17.50
C SER A 66 -11.68 10.32 -17.94
N ARG A 67 -11.87 11.25 -17.01
CA ARG A 67 -11.75 12.69 -17.29
C ARG A 67 -10.35 13.09 -17.76
N ALA A 68 -9.31 12.51 -17.12
CA ALA A 68 -7.93 12.76 -17.53
C ALA A 68 -7.65 12.25 -18.96
N ALA A 69 -8.24 11.10 -19.35
CA ALA A 69 -8.06 10.54 -20.69
C ALA A 69 -8.69 11.40 -21.80
N GLU A 70 -9.68 12.22 -21.48
CA GLU A 70 -10.36 13.12 -22.42
C GLU A 70 -9.76 14.55 -22.41
N ALA A 71 -8.81 14.83 -21.52
CA ALA A 71 -8.24 16.16 -21.36
C ALA A 71 -7.05 16.40 -22.29
N ASP A 72 -6.97 17.59 -22.88
CA ASP A 72 -5.81 18.03 -23.68
C ASP A 72 -4.57 18.28 -22.82
N ILE A 73 -4.76 18.65 -21.53
CA ILE A 73 -3.69 18.91 -20.57
C ILE A 73 -4.03 18.21 -19.25
N VAL A 74 -3.10 17.42 -18.74
CA VAL A 74 -3.21 16.77 -17.43
C VAL A 74 -2.16 17.33 -16.48
N ILE A 75 -2.61 17.83 -15.34
CA ILE A 75 -1.73 18.30 -14.26
C ILE A 75 -1.64 17.21 -13.20
N THR A 76 -0.44 16.81 -12.86
CA THR A 76 -0.18 15.75 -11.88
C THR A 76 1.04 16.07 -11.03
N ASN A 77 1.32 15.25 -10.02
CA ASN A 77 2.52 15.37 -9.21
C ASN A 77 3.64 14.42 -9.68
N HIS A 78 4.86 14.68 -9.27
CA HIS A 78 6.04 13.87 -9.62
C HIS A 78 5.92 12.41 -9.19
N ALA A 79 5.28 12.14 -8.04
CA ALA A 79 5.11 10.77 -7.55
C ALA A 79 4.22 9.94 -8.48
N LEU A 80 3.09 10.49 -8.95
CA LEU A 80 2.20 9.80 -9.88
C LEU A 80 2.86 9.60 -11.26
N LEU A 81 3.65 10.57 -11.71
CA LEU A 81 4.47 10.44 -12.92
C LEU A 81 5.48 9.28 -12.77
N ALA A 82 6.15 9.18 -11.63
CA ALA A 82 7.08 8.10 -11.34
C ALA A 82 6.41 6.73 -11.31
N ILE A 83 5.28 6.59 -10.62
CA ILE A 83 4.49 5.35 -10.57
C ILE A 83 4.08 4.92 -11.99
N ASN A 84 3.61 5.86 -12.81
CA ASN A 84 3.24 5.58 -14.20
C ASN A 84 4.43 5.09 -15.05
N ALA A 85 5.62 5.62 -14.80
CA ALA A 85 6.83 5.29 -15.57
C ALA A 85 7.49 3.98 -15.12
N PHE A 86 7.54 3.70 -13.82
CA PHE A 86 8.34 2.61 -13.27
C PHE A 86 7.56 1.36 -12.88
N GLU A 87 6.31 1.50 -12.46
CA GLU A 87 5.51 0.33 -12.02
C GLU A 87 4.68 -0.29 -13.14
N GLY A 88 4.78 0.23 -14.37
CA GLY A 88 4.01 -0.27 -15.52
C GLY A 88 2.49 -0.11 -15.35
N MET A 89 2.05 0.57 -14.31
CA MET A 89 0.65 0.91 -14.10
C MET A 89 0.32 2.13 -14.96
N LYS A 90 -0.45 1.95 -16.02
CA LYS A 90 -0.96 3.05 -16.84
C LYS A 90 -1.98 3.88 -16.04
N VAL A 91 -1.45 4.75 -15.18
CA VAL A 91 -2.25 5.64 -14.31
C VAL A 91 -2.57 6.95 -15.01
N LEU A 92 -1.64 7.42 -15.84
CA LEU A 92 -1.79 8.62 -16.67
C LEU A 92 -2.17 8.24 -18.09
N PRO A 93 -2.91 9.11 -18.82
CA PRO A 93 -3.15 8.95 -20.24
C PRO A 93 -1.86 8.90 -21.06
N GLU A 94 -1.93 8.36 -22.25
CA GLU A 94 -0.82 8.44 -23.22
C GLU A 94 -0.52 9.91 -23.53
N HIS A 95 0.75 10.28 -23.55
CA HIS A 95 1.20 11.66 -23.75
C HIS A 95 2.55 11.68 -24.46
N GLU A 96 2.76 12.71 -25.27
CA GLU A 96 4.00 12.91 -26.05
C GLU A 96 4.93 13.93 -25.39
N THR A 97 4.39 14.79 -24.53
CA THR A 97 5.15 15.90 -23.92
C THR A 97 4.92 15.96 -22.43
N VAL A 98 6.00 16.12 -21.68
CA VAL A 98 5.96 16.32 -20.22
C VAL A 98 6.66 17.65 -19.90
N ILE A 99 5.99 18.50 -19.14
CA ILE A 99 6.56 19.74 -18.60
C ILE A 99 6.69 19.53 -17.09
N ILE A 100 7.91 19.64 -16.59
CA ILE A 100 8.23 19.40 -15.18
C ILE A 100 8.53 20.75 -14.51
N ASP A 101 7.65 21.15 -13.62
CA ASP A 101 7.88 22.27 -12.70
C ASP A 101 8.69 21.77 -11.49
N GLU A 102 9.46 22.65 -10.83
CA GLU A 102 10.30 22.31 -9.69
C GLU A 102 11.17 21.05 -9.95
N ALA A 103 11.77 20.95 -11.12
CA ALA A 103 12.51 19.78 -11.59
C ALA A 103 13.64 19.33 -10.64
N HIS A 104 14.11 20.22 -9.77
CA HIS A 104 15.11 19.90 -8.75
C HIS A 104 14.58 18.93 -7.67
N GLU A 105 13.26 18.87 -7.44
CA GLU A 105 12.64 17.92 -6.53
C GLU A 105 12.39 16.54 -7.18
N LEU A 106 12.46 16.44 -8.51
CA LEU A 106 12.04 15.24 -9.24
C LEU A 106 12.78 13.99 -8.77
N VAL A 107 14.09 14.06 -8.56
CA VAL A 107 14.90 12.91 -8.15
C VAL A 107 14.44 12.37 -6.80
N ASP A 108 14.24 13.24 -5.82
CA ASP A 108 13.82 12.84 -4.48
C ASP A 108 12.39 12.28 -4.50
N ARG A 109 11.49 12.89 -5.26
CA ARG A 109 10.11 12.44 -5.41
C ARG A 109 10.01 11.09 -6.13
N VAL A 110 10.78 10.91 -7.19
CA VAL A 110 10.85 9.64 -7.92
C VAL A 110 11.43 8.55 -7.02
N THR A 111 12.56 8.83 -6.36
CA THR A 111 13.19 7.89 -5.42
C THR A 111 12.21 7.47 -4.33
N GLY A 112 11.49 8.42 -3.74
CA GLY A 112 10.47 8.12 -2.73
C GLY A 112 9.32 7.27 -3.26
N ALA A 113 8.87 7.50 -4.49
CA ALA A 113 7.78 6.76 -5.11
C ALA A 113 8.13 5.30 -5.44
N VAL A 114 9.39 5.02 -5.84
CA VAL A 114 9.84 3.66 -6.17
C VAL A 114 10.48 2.93 -4.99
N SER A 115 10.71 3.63 -3.88
CA SER A 115 11.22 3.02 -2.66
C SER A 115 10.12 2.26 -1.93
N GLY A 116 10.48 1.11 -1.42
CA GLY A 116 9.59 0.33 -0.57
C GLY A 116 10.22 0.04 0.80
N SER A 117 9.41 -0.29 1.79
CA SER A 117 9.90 -0.60 3.12
C SER A 117 9.25 -1.84 3.70
N LEU A 118 10.04 -2.70 4.34
CA LEU A 118 9.56 -3.82 5.14
C LEU A 118 9.63 -3.43 6.62
N THR A 119 8.47 -3.38 7.29
CA THR A 119 8.40 -3.03 8.71
C THR A 119 7.72 -4.13 9.52
N VAL A 120 8.09 -4.25 10.81
CA VAL A 120 7.43 -5.16 11.75
C VAL A 120 5.92 -4.87 11.84
N ALA A 121 5.55 -3.58 11.82
CA ALA A 121 4.16 -3.15 11.86
C ALA A 121 3.35 -3.63 10.64
N MET A 122 3.96 -3.66 9.46
CA MET A 122 3.36 -4.17 8.22
C MET A 122 3.09 -5.68 8.35
N VAL A 123 4.06 -6.47 8.77
CA VAL A 123 3.90 -7.93 8.95
C VAL A 123 2.82 -8.24 10.00
N ARG A 124 2.85 -7.57 11.16
CA ARG A 124 1.81 -7.71 12.20
C ARG A 124 0.42 -7.30 11.71
N ARG A 125 0.32 -6.30 10.83
CA ARG A 125 -0.96 -5.86 10.24
C ARG A 125 -1.51 -6.92 9.30
N ALA A 126 -0.66 -7.53 8.49
CA ALA A 126 -1.02 -8.64 7.62
C ALA A 126 -1.50 -9.84 8.45
N ALA A 127 -0.77 -10.24 9.50
CA ALA A 127 -1.17 -11.31 10.40
C ALA A 127 -2.55 -11.08 11.04
N ARG A 128 -2.80 -9.88 11.58
CA ARG A 128 -4.11 -9.52 12.13
C ARG A 128 -5.23 -9.56 11.09
N SER A 129 -4.94 -9.18 9.85
CA SER A 129 -5.92 -9.20 8.76
C SER A 129 -6.28 -10.64 8.38
N VAL A 130 -5.31 -11.54 8.28
CA VAL A 130 -5.52 -12.98 8.06
C VAL A 130 -6.38 -13.57 9.18
N LYS A 131 -6.01 -13.35 10.44
CA LYS A 131 -6.76 -13.82 11.62
C LYS A 131 -8.21 -13.34 11.64
N LYS A 132 -8.47 -12.12 11.17
CA LYS A 132 -9.80 -11.51 11.21
C LYS A 132 -10.70 -11.99 10.06
N HIS A 133 -10.15 -12.21 8.88
CA HIS A 133 -10.90 -12.38 7.64
C HIS A 133 -10.72 -13.75 6.99
N SER A 134 -9.98 -14.67 7.63
CA SER A 134 -9.81 -16.03 7.15
C SER A 134 -9.82 -17.04 8.30
N LYS A 135 -9.86 -18.32 7.93
CA LYS A 135 -9.66 -19.45 8.86
C LYS A 135 -8.20 -19.94 8.89
N ALA A 136 -7.35 -19.33 8.06
CA ALA A 136 -5.93 -19.69 7.98
C ALA A 136 -5.20 -19.30 9.27
N ASP A 137 -4.15 -20.05 9.61
CA ASP A 137 -3.31 -19.75 10.75
C ASP A 137 -2.44 -18.52 10.47
N SER A 138 -2.49 -17.54 11.36
CA SER A 138 -1.65 -16.33 11.30
C SER A 138 -0.40 -16.44 12.17
N GLY A 139 -0.20 -17.55 12.88
CA GLY A 139 0.88 -17.73 13.86
C GLY A 139 2.28 -17.62 13.24
N ALA A 140 2.46 -18.15 12.03
CA ALA A 140 3.73 -18.04 11.31
C ALA A 140 4.11 -16.58 11.02
N LEU A 141 3.14 -15.74 10.59
CA LEU A 141 3.37 -14.31 10.36
C LEU A 141 3.68 -13.55 11.66
N GLU A 142 2.99 -13.90 12.76
CA GLU A 142 3.27 -13.28 14.07
C GLU A 142 4.67 -13.64 14.58
N MET A 143 5.10 -14.90 14.45
CA MET A 143 6.45 -15.35 14.80
C MET A 143 7.51 -14.68 13.93
N ALA A 144 7.29 -14.60 12.62
CA ALA A 144 8.19 -13.94 11.69
C ALA A 144 8.34 -12.44 12.00
N ALA A 145 7.24 -11.77 12.39
CA ALA A 145 7.29 -10.39 12.84
C ALA A 145 8.15 -10.20 14.10
N GLY A 146 8.08 -11.13 15.06
CA GLY A 146 8.93 -11.12 16.26
C GLY A 146 10.41 -11.35 15.93
N THR A 147 10.69 -12.29 15.03
CA THR A 147 12.06 -12.56 14.54
C THR A 147 12.63 -11.33 13.83
N LEU A 148 11.84 -10.67 12.99
CA LEU A 148 12.24 -9.45 12.29
C LEU A 148 12.51 -8.30 13.27
N GLU A 149 11.66 -8.13 14.30
CA GLU A 149 11.84 -7.13 15.35
C GLU A 149 13.18 -7.34 16.08
N THR A 150 13.45 -8.56 16.50
CA THR A 150 14.73 -8.92 17.13
C THR A 150 15.93 -8.71 16.20
N ALA A 151 15.76 -8.99 14.90
CA ALA A 151 16.82 -8.77 13.93
C ALA A 151 17.14 -7.28 13.73
N PHE A 152 16.17 -6.38 13.91
CA PHE A 152 16.37 -4.94 13.84
C PHE A 152 16.96 -4.33 15.12
N GLU A 153 16.90 -5.04 16.25
CA GLU A 153 17.48 -4.55 17.50
C GLU A 153 18.99 -4.30 17.38
N GLY A 154 19.40 -3.12 17.76
CA GLY A 154 20.81 -2.70 17.76
C GLY A 154 21.39 -2.34 16.40
N LEU A 155 20.60 -2.39 15.32
CA LEU A 155 21.05 -1.89 14.01
C LEU A 155 21.13 -0.36 14.01
N ALA A 156 22.21 0.17 13.46
CA ALA A 156 22.33 1.59 13.20
C ALA A 156 21.57 1.96 11.91
N GLU A 157 21.04 3.18 11.89
CA GLU A 157 20.48 3.76 10.66
C GLU A 157 21.59 3.95 9.63
N GLY A 158 21.25 3.75 8.36
CA GLY A 158 22.15 3.98 7.25
C GLY A 158 22.15 2.86 6.22
N LEU A 159 23.09 2.98 5.30
CA LEU A 159 23.26 2.07 4.18
C LEU A 159 23.69 0.67 4.65
N LEU A 160 22.99 -0.35 4.14
CA LEU A 160 23.37 -1.75 4.28
C LEU A 160 24.26 -2.17 3.09
N LYS A 161 25.43 -2.73 3.38
CA LYS A 161 26.31 -3.31 2.36
C LYS A 161 25.89 -4.70 1.89
N GLY A 162 24.80 -5.20 2.44
CA GLY A 162 24.20 -6.50 2.19
C GLY A 162 23.44 -6.99 3.42
N LEU A 163 22.73 -8.09 3.28
CA LEU A 163 22.03 -8.72 4.40
C LEU A 163 23.01 -9.61 5.17
N ASP A 164 23.19 -9.33 6.46
CA ASP A 164 23.88 -10.24 7.36
C ASP A 164 23.04 -11.51 7.60
N GLY A 165 23.65 -12.57 8.18
CA GLY A 165 22.97 -13.83 8.39
C GLY A 165 21.71 -13.72 9.26
N ARG A 166 21.65 -12.77 10.19
CA ARG A 166 20.50 -12.53 11.06
C ARG A 166 19.35 -11.85 10.31
N LEU A 167 19.66 -10.81 9.56
CA LEU A 167 18.66 -10.14 8.71
C LEU A 167 18.16 -11.07 7.60
N LEU A 168 19.06 -11.77 6.93
CA LEU A 168 18.70 -12.74 5.90
C LEU A 168 17.73 -13.78 6.44
N THR A 169 18.02 -14.38 7.60
CA THR A 169 17.15 -15.38 8.24
C THR A 169 15.78 -14.79 8.58
N ALA A 170 15.74 -13.59 9.17
CA ALA A 170 14.50 -12.96 9.56
C ALA A 170 13.63 -12.59 8.36
N ILE A 171 14.21 -12.01 7.31
CA ILE A 171 13.48 -11.63 6.09
C ILE A 171 13.00 -12.87 5.32
N SER A 172 13.83 -13.94 5.25
CA SER A 172 13.42 -15.22 4.67
C SER A 172 12.23 -15.82 5.44
N ALA A 173 12.24 -15.79 6.77
CA ALA A 173 11.11 -16.25 7.58
C ALA A 173 9.82 -15.46 7.31
N VAL A 174 9.92 -14.15 7.12
CA VAL A 174 8.78 -13.29 6.73
C VAL A 174 8.25 -13.69 5.35
N ASN A 175 9.14 -13.88 4.38
CA ASN A 175 8.77 -14.27 3.02
C ASN A 175 8.06 -15.62 2.99
N ASP A 176 8.61 -16.63 3.68
CA ASP A 176 8.05 -17.98 3.75
C ASP A 176 6.69 -17.98 4.45
N ALA A 177 6.54 -17.25 5.55
CA ALA A 177 5.29 -17.10 6.27
C ALA A 177 4.22 -16.41 5.40
N ALA A 178 4.59 -15.37 4.66
CA ALA A 178 3.70 -14.67 3.75
C ALA A 178 3.27 -15.57 2.59
N ARG A 179 4.19 -16.31 1.98
CA ARG A 179 3.89 -17.27 0.92
C ARG A 179 2.92 -18.36 1.38
N THR A 180 3.13 -18.91 2.57
CA THR A 180 2.24 -19.91 3.18
C THR A 180 0.85 -19.32 3.41
N ALA A 181 0.75 -18.12 4.01
CA ALA A 181 -0.52 -17.46 4.25
C ALA A 181 -1.28 -17.15 2.95
N LEU A 182 -0.59 -16.77 1.86
CA LEU A 182 -1.19 -16.61 0.53
C LEU A 182 -1.75 -17.91 -0.02
N SER A 183 -1.07 -19.04 0.21
CA SER A 183 -1.54 -20.36 -0.19
C SER A 183 -2.80 -20.77 0.59
N ASP A 184 -2.78 -20.58 1.90
CA ASP A 184 -3.84 -21.03 2.81
C ASP A 184 -5.10 -20.14 2.74
N THR A 185 -4.96 -18.94 2.22
CA THR A 185 -6.06 -17.97 2.05
C THR A 185 -6.60 -17.93 0.62
N LYS A 186 -6.33 -18.94 -0.22
CA LYS A 186 -6.91 -18.99 -1.56
C LYS A 186 -8.44 -19.00 -1.48
N PRO A 187 -9.12 -18.17 -2.28
CA PRO A 187 -10.58 -18.16 -2.29
C PRO A 187 -11.13 -19.45 -2.88
N ASP A 188 -12.11 -20.05 -2.21
CA ASP A 188 -12.91 -21.15 -2.73
C ASP A 188 -14.10 -20.56 -3.50
N GLY A 189 -14.01 -20.54 -4.87
CA GLY A 189 -15.12 -20.14 -5.73
C GLY A 189 -15.06 -18.71 -6.26
N GLN A 190 -16.18 -18.26 -6.86
CA GLN A 190 -16.29 -16.96 -7.53
C GLN A 190 -16.69 -15.80 -6.62
N ASP A 191 -17.31 -16.09 -5.47
CA ASP A 191 -17.66 -15.07 -4.48
C ASP A 191 -16.45 -14.76 -3.59
N VAL A 192 -15.78 -13.67 -3.89
CA VAL A 192 -14.62 -13.22 -3.11
C VAL A 192 -15.10 -12.30 -1.99
N ASP A 193 -15.04 -12.77 -0.75
CA ASP A 193 -15.22 -11.90 0.42
C ASP A 193 -14.20 -10.76 0.41
N ALA A 194 -14.69 -9.52 0.44
CA ALA A 194 -13.85 -8.32 0.41
C ALA A 194 -12.83 -8.28 1.56
N GLY A 195 -13.20 -8.81 2.74
CA GLY A 195 -12.29 -8.92 3.88
C GLY A 195 -11.15 -9.87 3.62
N LEU A 196 -11.43 -11.04 3.03
CA LEU A 196 -10.42 -12.01 2.63
C LEU A 196 -9.50 -11.44 1.55
N GLN A 197 -10.04 -10.73 0.56
CA GLN A 197 -9.24 -10.10 -0.48
C GLN A 197 -8.31 -9.03 0.09
N MET A 198 -8.80 -8.19 0.99
CA MET A 198 -7.97 -7.20 1.70
C MET A 198 -6.85 -7.89 2.51
N ALA A 199 -7.16 -9.00 3.21
CA ALA A 199 -6.15 -9.74 3.95
C ALA A 199 -5.06 -10.28 3.00
N ARG A 200 -5.46 -10.89 1.90
CA ARG A 200 -4.54 -11.39 0.87
C ARG A 200 -3.66 -10.30 0.28
N SER A 201 -4.25 -9.14 -0.04
CA SER A 201 -3.50 -8.00 -0.57
C SER A 201 -2.41 -7.54 0.38
N ARG A 202 -2.70 -7.44 1.69
CA ARG A 202 -1.69 -7.10 2.70
C ARG A 202 -0.60 -8.15 2.85
N VAL A 203 -0.94 -9.42 2.72
CA VAL A 203 0.05 -10.50 2.74
C VAL A 203 0.91 -10.49 1.48
N SER A 204 0.31 -10.23 0.30
CA SER A 204 1.05 -10.08 -0.97
C SER A 204 2.07 -8.95 -0.87
N GLU A 205 1.68 -7.79 -0.33
CA GLU A 205 2.57 -6.65 -0.13
C GLU A 205 3.78 -7.02 0.74
N VAL A 206 3.57 -7.79 1.83
CA VAL A 206 4.66 -8.30 2.69
C VAL A 206 5.54 -9.28 1.91
N HIS A 207 4.94 -10.19 1.15
CA HIS A 207 5.66 -11.18 0.34
C HIS A 207 6.52 -10.50 -0.72
N ASP A 208 5.92 -9.59 -1.50
CA ASP A 208 6.59 -8.91 -2.62
C ASP A 208 7.75 -8.06 -2.12
N MET A 209 7.55 -7.33 -1.00
CA MET A 209 8.59 -6.53 -0.39
C MET A 209 9.73 -7.39 0.18
N SER A 210 9.42 -8.47 0.88
CA SER A 210 10.46 -9.37 1.40
C SER A 210 11.22 -10.08 0.28
N SER A 211 10.54 -10.50 -0.79
CA SER A 211 11.17 -11.07 -1.99
C SER A 211 12.12 -10.08 -2.64
N ARG A 212 11.68 -8.84 -2.87
CA ARG A 212 12.50 -7.78 -3.46
C ARG A 212 13.77 -7.53 -2.64
N ILE A 213 13.66 -7.51 -1.30
CA ILE A 213 14.84 -7.31 -0.44
C ILE A 213 15.79 -8.51 -0.51
N LEU A 214 15.27 -9.74 -0.57
CA LEU A 214 16.09 -10.96 -0.67
C LEU A 214 16.80 -11.09 -2.03
N GLU A 215 16.18 -10.58 -3.09
CA GLU A 215 16.69 -10.59 -4.46
C GLU A 215 17.56 -9.36 -4.78
N ALA A 216 17.59 -8.37 -3.87
CA ALA A 216 18.31 -7.12 -4.09
C ALA A 216 19.78 -7.37 -4.44
N SER A 217 20.17 -6.89 -5.62
CA SER A 217 21.56 -6.88 -6.07
C SER A 217 22.18 -5.50 -5.83
N GLY A 218 23.39 -5.48 -5.29
CA GLY A 218 24.10 -4.21 -5.01
C GLY A 218 24.35 -3.32 -6.23
N GLU A 219 24.02 -3.78 -7.44
CA GLU A 219 24.15 -3.02 -8.68
C GLU A 219 22.88 -2.22 -9.03
N GLN A 220 21.70 -2.70 -8.60
CA GLN A 220 20.40 -2.12 -8.99
C GLN A 220 19.60 -1.60 -7.80
N ASP A 221 19.82 -2.16 -6.61
CA ASP A 221 19.06 -1.82 -5.41
C ASP A 221 19.97 -1.30 -4.31
N VAL A 222 19.46 -0.33 -3.57
CA VAL A 222 20.11 0.23 -2.38
C VAL A 222 19.26 -0.13 -1.17
N LEU A 223 19.85 -0.84 -0.22
CA LEU A 223 19.21 -1.20 1.04
C LEU A 223 19.69 -0.27 2.16
N TRP A 224 18.76 0.21 2.97
CA TRP A 224 19.11 1.01 4.15
C TRP A 224 18.17 0.75 5.32
N ILE A 225 18.65 1.03 6.52
CA ILE A 225 17.86 1.02 7.75
C ILE A 225 17.46 2.44 8.10
N SER A 226 16.18 2.67 8.33
CA SER A 226 15.65 3.92 8.86
C SER A 226 14.72 3.65 10.05
N ARG A 227 14.68 4.58 11.00
CA ARG A 227 13.69 4.58 12.09
C ARG A 227 12.50 5.45 11.68
N GLN A 228 11.32 4.88 11.83
CA GLN A 228 10.04 5.58 11.63
C GLN A 228 9.38 5.87 12.97
#